data_0357bb54604adb2e159971c3a1c3494d
#
_entry.id   0357bb54604adb2e159971c3a1c3494d
#
_cell.length_a   1.000
_cell.length_b   1.000
_cell.length_c   1.000
_cell.angle_alpha   90.00
_cell.angle_beta   90.00
_cell.angle_gamma   90.00
#
_symmetry.space_group_name_H-M   'P 1'
#
loop_
_entity.id
_entity.type
_entity.pdbx_description
1 polymer ?
#
loop_
_entity_poly.entity_id
_entity_poly.type
_entity_poly.pdbx_seq_one_letter_code
_entity_poly.pdbx_strand_id
1 'polypeptide(L)'
;KINGTKDDIKKIKDETSEIQNILNQKKETVELGDVLKNYGKNEVHTILSEKIWELNQSLWEFAGKKKELEKAIRELKKNDKERIVKIKNEYLYCLKDYLQKLDIKLSESDISDIHTSMEKKESWSAKPRALLAYYFTFFQLMSKYGPTTYCPLIIDSPNQQAQDAEHIPEILTFIKENQPNESQLILW
;
A
#
# COMPACT_ATOMS: atom_id res chain seq x y z
N LYS A 1 3.81 0.35 8.13
CA LYS A 1 4.81 -0.46 7.38
C LYS A 1 4.75 -0.24 5.86
N ILE A 2 3.58 0.00 5.25
CA ILE A 2 3.44 0.20 3.79
C ILE A 2 4.07 1.51 3.32
N ASN A 3 4.02 2.58 4.12
CA ASN A 3 4.65 3.86 3.76
C ASN A 3 6.17 3.78 3.80
N GLY A 4 6.76 3.08 4.77
CA GLY A 4 8.21 2.87 4.84
C GLY A 4 8.77 2.15 3.63
N THR A 5 8.09 1.10 3.14
CA THR A 5 8.56 0.37 1.94
C THR A 5 8.43 1.16 0.65
N LYS A 6 7.46 2.09 0.53
CA LYS A 6 7.37 3.01 -0.63
C LYS A 6 8.50 4.02 -0.64
N ASP A 7 8.85 4.55 0.50
CA ASP A 7 9.94 5.51 0.65
C ASP A 7 11.29 4.83 0.38
N ASP A 8 11.49 3.60 0.83
CA ASP A 8 12.69 2.79 0.53
C ASP A 8 12.81 2.49 -0.97
N ILE A 9 11.71 2.12 -1.63
CA ILE A 9 11.70 1.89 -3.10
C ILE A 9 12.03 3.17 -3.86
N LYS A 10 11.51 4.32 -3.43
CA LYS A 10 11.79 5.61 -4.04
C LYS A 10 13.28 5.96 -3.88
N LYS A 11 13.81 5.83 -2.68
CA LYS A 11 15.22 6.10 -2.36
C LYS A 11 16.18 5.23 -3.20
N ILE A 12 15.89 3.94 -3.34
CA ILE A 12 16.68 3.01 -4.17
C ILE A 12 16.61 3.41 -5.67
N LYS A 13 15.44 3.87 -6.16
CA LYS A 13 15.32 4.36 -7.53
C LYS A 13 16.13 5.63 -7.77
N ASP A 14 16.11 6.56 -6.83
CA ASP A 14 16.83 7.81 -6.92
C ASP A 14 18.36 7.55 -6.89
N GLU A 15 18.85 6.69 -6.00
CA GLU A 15 20.25 6.24 -5.95
C GLU A 15 20.68 5.52 -7.23
N THR A 16 19.82 4.68 -7.81
CA THR A 16 20.11 3.99 -9.08
C THR A 16 20.22 4.98 -10.25
N SER A 17 19.37 6.01 -10.27
CA SER A 17 19.41 7.07 -11.28
C SER A 17 20.68 7.93 -11.15
N GLU A 18 21.07 8.25 -9.93
CA GLU A 18 22.29 9.02 -9.65
C GLU A 18 23.57 8.26 -10.07
N ILE A 19 23.64 6.97 -9.76
CA ILE A 19 24.73 6.09 -10.22
C ILE A 19 24.79 6.01 -11.73
N GLN A 20 23.64 5.94 -12.42
CA GLN A 20 23.55 5.94 -13.87
C GLN A 20 24.07 7.25 -14.48
N ASN A 21 23.73 8.39 -13.88
CA ASN A 21 24.20 9.71 -14.30
C ASN A 21 25.73 9.85 -14.10
N ILE A 22 26.28 9.42 -12.97
CA ILE A 22 27.71 9.40 -12.70
C ILE A 22 28.45 8.53 -13.72
N LEU A 23 27.89 7.38 -14.09
CA LEU A 23 28.45 6.48 -15.11
C LEU A 23 28.45 7.13 -16.49
N ASN A 24 27.38 7.85 -16.86
CA ASN A 24 27.30 8.57 -18.14
C ASN A 24 28.30 9.74 -18.18
N GLN A 25 28.39 10.55 -17.12
CA GLN A 25 29.37 11.64 -17.02
C GLN A 25 30.81 11.12 -17.09
N LYS A 26 31.12 9.99 -16.45
CA LYS A 26 32.45 9.37 -16.56
C LYS A 26 32.74 8.80 -17.95
N LYS A 27 31.71 8.38 -18.71
CA LYS A 27 31.86 7.99 -20.11
C LYS A 27 32.17 9.18 -21.01
N GLU A 28 31.50 10.33 -20.78
CA GLU A 28 31.67 11.54 -21.57
C GLU A 28 33.01 12.26 -21.29
N THR A 29 33.55 12.18 -20.08
CA THR A 29 34.84 12.84 -19.73
C THR A 29 36.08 12.14 -20.25
N VAL A 30 35.98 10.94 -20.84
CA VAL A 30 37.09 10.25 -21.51
C VAL A 30 36.98 10.52 -23.02
N GLU A 31 37.10 11.78 -23.44
CA GLU A 31 37.44 12.07 -24.82
C GLU A 31 38.90 11.71 -25.10
N LEU A 32 39.02 10.55 -25.71
CA LEU A 32 40.30 9.88 -26.03
C LEU A 32 41.25 10.73 -26.90
N GLY A 33 40.76 11.78 -27.56
CA GLY A 33 41.49 12.55 -28.52
C GLY A 33 42.66 13.40 -27.95
N ASP A 34 42.48 13.95 -26.74
CA ASP A 34 43.45 14.88 -26.18
C ASP A 34 44.60 14.19 -25.41
N VAL A 35 44.32 12.99 -24.88
CA VAL A 35 45.29 12.19 -24.15
C VAL A 35 46.32 11.54 -25.13
N LEU A 36 45.84 11.18 -26.32
CA LEU A 36 46.69 10.51 -27.33
C LEU A 36 47.76 11.44 -27.95
N LYS A 37 47.59 12.76 -27.87
CA LYS A 37 48.53 13.72 -28.43
C LYS A 37 49.81 13.97 -27.60
N ASN A 38 49.76 13.74 -26.30
CA ASN A 38 50.79 14.19 -25.38
C ASN A 38 51.66 13.08 -24.73
N TYR A 39 51.33 11.79 -24.88
CA TYR A 39 52.11 10.70 -24.31
C TYR A 39 52.42 9.59 -25.32
N GLY A 40 53.60 8.99 -25.20
CA GLY A 40 54.01 7.88 -26.05
C GLY A 40 52.99 6.73 -26.09
N LYS A 41 52.74 6.18 -27.29
CA LYS A 41 51.66 5.22 -27.55
C LYS A 41 51.57 4.05 -26.55
N ASN A 42 52.69 3.61 -25.97
CA ASN A 42 52.71 2.46 -25.09
C ASN A 42 52.23 2.79 -23.66
N GLU A 43 52.61 3.96 -23.11
CA GLU A 43 52.13 4.38 -21.76
C GLU A 43 50.64 4.64 -21.71
N VAL A 44 50.16 5.33 -22.76
CA VAL A 44 48.70 5.58 -22.90
C VAL A 44 47.90 4.29 -22.98
N HIS A 45 48.41 3.29 -23.69
CA HIS A 45 47.73 1.99 -23.81
C HIS A 45 47.64 1.26 -22.49
N THR A 46 48.68 1.31 -21.65
CA THR A 46 48.67 0.70 -20.32
C THR A 46 47.70 1.39 -19.39
N ILE A 47 47.74 2.72 -19.29
CA ILE A 47 46.85 3.51 -18.43
C ILE A 47 45.35 3.32 -18.85
N LEU A 48 45.07 3.29 -20.16
CA LEU A 48 43.74 3.06 -20.66
C LEU A 48 43.27 1.62 -20.36
N SER A 49 44.12 0.63 -20.50
CA SER A 49 43.79 -0.75 -20.20
C SER A 49 43.46 -0.96 -18.72
N GLU A 50 44.25 -0.34 -17.83
CA GLU A 50 43.99 -0.34 -16.39
C GLU A 50 42.65 0.33 -16.07
N LYS A 51 42.39 1.50 -16.70
CA LYS A 51 41.14 2.23 -16.48
C LYS A 51 39.90 1.49 -17.00
N ILE A 52 40.03 0.86 -18.16
CA ILE A 52 38.99 -0.01 -18.72
C ILE A 52 38.72 -1.19 -17.78
N TRP A 53 39.75 -1.78 -17.24
CA TRP A 53 39.60 -2.89 -16.30
C TRP A 53 38.91 -2.48 -14.99
N GLU A 54 39.32 -1.35 -14.37
CA GLU A 54 38.63 -0.77 -13.18
C GLU A 54 37.18 -0.47 -13.44
N LEU A 55 36.88 0.16 -14.60
CA LEU A 55 35.50 0.47 -14.97
C LEU A 55 34.67 -0.77 -15.21
N ASN A 56 35.26 -1.80 -15.83
CA ASN A 56 34.57 -3.07 -16.03
C ASN A 56 34.30 -3.76 -14.69
N GLN A 57 35.23 -3.77 -13.76
CA GLN A 57 34.98 -4.30 -12.40
C GLN A 57 33.83 -3.58 -11.72
N SER A 58 33.85 -2.24 -11.74
CA SER A 58 32.75 -1.42 -11.18
C SER A 58 31.41 -1.73 -11.83
N LEU A 59 31.39 -1.90 -13.15
CA LEU A 59 30.19 -2.29 -13.90
C LEU A 59 29.62 -3.66 -13.45
N TRP A 60 30.50 -4.64 -13.25
CA TRP A 60 30.10 -5.96 -12.77
C TRP A 60 29.51 -5.90 -11.35
N GLU A 61 30.12 -5.13 -10.46
CA GLU A 61 29.61 -4.93 -9.10
C GLU A 61 28.23 -4.25 -9.11
N PHE A 62 28.07 -3.18 -9.89
CA PHE A 62 26.78 -2.49 -10.02
C PHE A 62 25.72 -3.38 -10.67
N ALA A 63 26.06 -4.16 -11.68
CA ALA A 63 25.14 -5.11 -12.29
C ALA A 63 24.67 -6.18 -11.29
N GLY A 64 25.56 -6.67 -10.43
CA GLY A 64 25.24 -7.58 -9.34
C GLY A 64 24.26 -6.96 -8.34
N LYS A 65 24.57 -5.78 -7.82
CA LYS A 65 23.71 -5.04 -6.89
C LYS A 65 22.35 -4.73 -7.50
N LYS A 66 22.31 -4.29 -8.77
CA LYS A 66 21.05 -4.05 -9.49
C LYS A 66 20.17 -5.30 -9.52
N LYS A 67 20.76 -6.45 -9.85
CA LYS A 67 20.02 -7.73 -9.90
C LYS A 67 19.45 -8.14 -8.54
N GLU A 68 20.21 -7.96 -7.47
CA GLU A 68 19.76 -8.23 -6.10
C GLU A 68 18.61 -7.31 -5.70
N LEU A 69 18.72 -6.01 -5.98
CA LEU A 69 17.66 -5.04 -5.70
C LEU A 69 16.39 -5.31 -6.49
N GLU A 70 16.51 -5.68 -7.77
CA GLU A 70 15.36 -6.06 -8.59
C GLU A 70 14.66 -7.33 -8.06
N LYS A 71 15.42 -8.27 -7.49
CA LYS A 71 14.86 -9.45 -6.84
C LYS A 71 14.11 -9.06 -5.57
N ALA A 72 14.71 -8.24 -4.70
CA ALA A 72 14.07 -7.76 -3.48
C ALA A 72 12.77 -6.98 -3.76
N ILE A 73 12.78 -6.10 -4.78
CA ILE A 73 11.58 -5.37 -5.22
C ILE A 73 10.48 -6.33 -5.70
N ARG A 74 10.84 -7.39 -6.44
CA ARG A 74 9.86 -8.39 -6.89
C ARG A 74 9.23 -9.15 -5.73
N GLU A 75 10.03 -9.54 -4.75
CA GLU A 75 9.55 -10.22 -3.54
C GLU A 75 8.64 -9.32 -2.71
N LEU A 76 9.02 -8.05 -2.48
CA LEU A 76 8.18 -7.08 -1.78
C LEU A 76 6.84 -6.86 -2.49
N LYS A 77 6.85 -6.69 -3.81
CA LYS A 77 5.62 -6.52 -4.61
C LYS A 77 4.72 -7.75 -4.56
N LYS A 78 5.30 -8.95 -4.50
CA LYS A 78 4.54 -10.20 -4.37
C LYS A 78 3.85 -10.25 -2.99
N ASN A 79 4.61 -10.00 -1.93
CA ASN A 79 4.09 -9.98 -0.56
C ASN A 79 2.99 -8.94 -0.36
N ASP A 80 3.14 -7.75 -0.95
CA ASP A 80 2.11 -6.71 -0.92
C ASP A 80 0.84 -7.14 -1.63
N LYS A 81 0.94 -7.80 -2.79
CA LYS A 81 -0.23 -8.32 -3.50
C LYS A 81 -0.97 -9.38 -2.68
N GLU A 82 -0.25 -10.34 -2.10
CA GLU A 82 -0.84 -11.37 -1.24
C GLU A 82 -1.53 -10.76 -0.02
N ARG A 83 -0.90 -9.76 0.60
CA ARG A 83 -1.48 -9.01 1.72
C ARG A 83 -2.76 -8.26 1.33
N ILE A 84 -2.76 -7.58 0.18
CA ILE A 84 -3.94 -6.85 -0.33
C ILE A 84 -5.10 -7.83 -0.59
N VAL A 85 -4.83 -8.96 -1.23
CA VAL A 85 -5.84 -10.00 -1.46
C VAL A 85 -6.41 -10.52 -0.15
N LYS A 86 -5.56 -10.79 0.84
CA LYS A 86 -5.99 -11.24 2.17
C LYS A 86 -6.89 -10.21 2.85
N ILE A 87 -6.48 -8.93 2.86
CA ILE A 87 -7.27 -7.83 3.45
C ILE A 87 -8.62 -7.69 2.72
N LYS A 88 -8.62 -7.77 1.38
CA LYS A 88 -9.84 -7.69 0.58
C LYS A 88 -10.81 -8.83 0.90
N ASN A 89 -10.33 -10.04 0.98
CA ASN A 89 -11.16 -11.19 1.31
C ASN A 89 -11.75 -11.08 2.72
N GLU A 90 -10.96 -10.62 3.68
CA GLU A 90 -11.41 -10.42 5.05
C GLU A 90 -12.43 -9.28 5.15
N TYR A 91 -12.22 -8.19 4.39
CA TYR A 91 -13.20 -7.13 4.27
C TYR A 91 -14.55 -7.66 3.78
N LEU A 92 -14.56 -8.40 2.69
CA LEU A 92 -15.79 -8.96 2.13
C LEU A 92 -16.49 -9.93 3.09
N TYR A 93 -15.71 -10.73 3.79
CA TYR A 93 -16.24 -11.65 4.80
C TYR A 93 -16.90 -10.91 5.96
N CYS A 94 -16.18 -9.95 6.59
CA CYS A 94 -16.71 -9.15 7.69
C CYS A 94 -17.93 -8.32 7.26
N LEU A 95 -17.88 -7.71 6.09
CA LEU A 95 -18.99 -6.92 5.58
C LEU A 95 -20.24 -7.76 5.38
N LYS A 96 -20.13 -8.96 4.80
CA LYS A 96 -21.25 -9.89 4.63
C LYS A 96 -21.85 -10.30 5.98
N ASP A 97 -21.01 -10.64 6.96
CA ASP A 97 -21.45 -10.99 8.31
C ASP A 97 -22.20 -9.83 8.98
N TYR A 98 -21.67 -8.62 8.89
CA TYR A 98 -22.28 -7.44 9.49
C TYR A 98 -23.59 -7.02 8.80
N LEU A 99 -23.66 -7.12 7.49
CA LEU A 99 -24.91 -6.89 6.76
C LEU A 99 -25.98 -7.90 7.15
N GLN A 100 -25.60 -9.16 7.31
CA GLN A 100 -26.53 -10.21 7.76
C GLN A 100 -27.02 -9.96 9.20
N LYS A 101 -26.14 -9.56 10.13
CA LYS A 101 -26.50 -9.20 11.51
C LYS A 101 -27.46 -8.00 11.60
N LEU A 102 -27.43 -7.12 10.63
CA LEU A 102 -28.29 -5.94 10.54
C LEU A 102 -29.52 -6.15 9.61
N ASP A 103 -29.82 -7.40 9.26
CA ASP A 103 -30.92 -7.80 8.35
C ASP A 103 -30.95 -7.01 7.03
N ILE A 104 -29.77 -6.92 6.39
CA ILE A 104 -29.62 -6.26 5.09
C ILE A 104 -29.29 -7.29 4.02
N LYS A 105 -30.16 -7.35 3.00
CA LYS A 105 -30.00 -8.26 1.85
C LYS A 105 -29.39 -7.50 0.68
N LEU A 106 -28.08 -7.65 0.47
CA LEU A 106 -27.40 -7.15 -0.72
C LEU A 106 -27.04 -8.30 -1.67
N SER A 107 -27.06 -8.01 -2.97
CA SER A 107 -26.59 -8.97 -3.97
C SER A 107 -25.08 -9.15 -3.89
N GLU A 108 -24.59 -10.32 -4.28
CA GLU A 108 -23.13 -10.56 -4.29
C GLU A 108 -22.37 -9.60 -5.21
N SER A 109 -22.98 -9.13 -6.29
CA SER A 109 -22.43 -8.11 -7.17
C SER A 109 -22.22 -6.77 -6.48
N ASP A 110 -23.05 -6.43 -5.49
CA ASP A 110 -22.98 -5.14 -4.77
C ASP A 110 -21.87 -5.12 -3.71
N ILE A 111 -21.48 -6.30 -3.23
CA ILE A 111 -20.47 -6.47 -2.19
C ILE A 111 -19.07 -6.70 -2.82
N SER A 112 -18.99 -6.99 -4.11
CA SER A 112 -17.77 -7.49 -4.77
C SER A 112 -16.61 -6.51 -4.82
N ASP A 113 -16.84 -5.20 -4.67
CA ASP A 113 -15.80 -4.17 -4.76
C ASP A 113 -15.61 -3.46 -3.42
N ILE A 114 -14.35 -3.40 -2.96
CA ILE A 114 -13.95 -2.69 -1.73
C ILE A 114 -14.24 -1.18 -1.80
N HIS A 115 -14.33 -0.62 -3.01
CA HIS A 115 -14.66 0.78 -3.27
C HIS A 115 -16.15 1.03 -3.53
N THR A 116 -16.99 -0.02 -3.45
CA THR A 116 -18.43 0.12 -3.66
C THR A 116 -19.01 1.06 -2.60
N SER A 117 -19.53 2.19 -3.03
CA SER A 117 -20.22 3.12 -2.16
C SER A 117 -21.60 2.56 -1.81
N MET A 118 -21.77 2.13 -0.57
CA MET A 118 -23.07 1.66 -0.04
C MET A 118 -24.14 2.76 -0.09
N GLU A 119 -23.72 4.01 -0.18
CA GLU A 119 -24.65 5.16 -0.19
C GLU A 119 -25.60 5.20 -1.39
N LYS A 120 -25.23 4.58 -2.51
CA LYS A 120 -25.97 4.78 -3.77
C LYS A 120 -27.00 3.70 -4.08
N LYS A 121 -27.01 2.58 -3.37
CA LYS A 121 -27.71 1.37 -3.82
C LYS A 121 -28.89 0.92 -2.94
N GLU A 122 -28.99 1.40 -1.70
CA GLU A 122 -29.99 0.93 -0.74
C GLU A 122 -31.23 1.82 -0.63
N SER A 123 -32.34 1.20 -0.25
CA SER A 123 -33.56 1.92 0.11
C SER A 123 -33.33 2.80 1.35
N TRP A 124 -34.13 3.86 1.51
CA TRP A 124 -33.96 4.83 2.60
C TRP A 124 -33.88 4.22 4.01
N SER A 125 -34.63 3.17 4.30
CA SER A 125 -34.66 2.52 5.63
C SER A 125 -33.44 1.64 5.91
N ALA A 126 -32.86 1.00 4.90
CA ALA A 126 -31.70 0.11 5.07
C ALA A 126 -30.36 0.86 5.00
N LYS A 127 -30.33 2.04 4.39
CA LYS A 127 -29.11 2.83 4.17
C LYS A 127 -28.29 3.13 5.43
N PRO A 128 -28.85 3.62 6.54
CA PRO A 128 -28.07 3.88 7.76
C PRO A 128 -27.46 2.60 8.33
N ARG A 129 -28.17 1.48 8.29
CA ARG A 129 -27.68 0.19 8.76
C ARG A 129 -26.54 -0.33 7.87
N ALA A 130 -26.64 -0.16 6.54
CA ALA A 130 -25.60 -0.52 5.60
C ALA A 130 -24.32 0.30 5.82
N LEU A 131 -24.46 1.61 6.05
CA LEU A 131 -23.33 2.48 6.41
C LEU A 131 -22.68 2.06 7.73
N LEU A 132 -23.47 1.68 8.73
CA LEU A 132 -22.96 1.18 10.00
C LEU A 132 -22.14 -0.09 9.78
N ALA A 133 -22.65 -1.07 9.05
CA ALA A 133 -21.91 -2.29 8.69
C ALA A 133 -20.58 -1.97 7.99
N TYR A 134 -20.60 -1.05 7.04
CA TYR A 134 -19.44 -0.61 6.30
C TYR A 134 -18.37 0.01 7.23
N TYR A 135 -18.74 0.97 8.07
CA TYR A 135 -17.81 1.61 8.98
C TYR A 135 -17.24 0.65 10.03
N PHE A 136 -18.05 -0.23 10.59
CA PHE A 136 -17.60 -1.24 11.55
C PHE A 136 -16.65 -2.27 10.90
N THR A 137 -16.88 -2.63 9.64
CA THR A 137 -15.93 -3.44 8.88
C THR A 137 -14.58 -2.74 8.74
N PHE A 138 -14.57 -1.44 8.43
CA PHE A 138 -13.33 -0.66 8.40
C PHE A 138 -12.64 -0.61 9.75
N PHE A 139 -13.37 -0.40 10.83
CA PHE A 139 -12.80 -0.41 12.19
C PHE A 139 -12.15 -1.75 12.52
N GLN A 140 -12.80 -2.84 12.19
CA GLN A 140 -12.26 -4.18 12.40
C GLN A 140 -10.95 -4.39 11.63
N LEU A 141 -10.90 -3.96 10.37
CA LEU A 141 -9.67 -4.06 9.58
C LEU A 141 -8.56 -3.13 10.07
N MET A 142 -8.92 -1.91 10.49
CA MET A 142 -7.95 -0.99 11.09
C MET A 142 -7.37 -1.54 12.38
N SER A 143 -8.18 -2.18 13.22
CA SER A 143 -7.74 -2.88 14.42
C SER A 143 -6.69 -3.93 14.13
N LYS A 144 -6.94 -4.72 13.10
CA LYS A 144 -6.11 -5.90 12.79
C LYS A 144 -4.86 -5.56 11.98
N TYR A 145 -4.94 -4.60 11.07
CA TYR A 145 -3.91 -4.32 10.08
C TYR A 145 -3.28 -2.93 10.19
N GLY A 146 -3.94 -2.01 10.90
CA GLY A 146 -3.47 -0.65 11.07
C GLY A 146 -2.47 -0.50 12.21
N PRO A 147 -1.48 0.37 12.09
CA PRO A 147 -0.56 0.74 13.18
C PRO A 147 -1.12 1.85 14.09
N THR A 148 -2.34 2.32 13.84
CA THR A 148 -2.89 3.55 14.44
C THR A 148 -3.72 3.25 15.68
N THR A 149 -3.65 4.14 16.66
CA THR A 149 -4.57 4.24 17.79
C THR A 149 -5.95 4.69 17.29
N TYR A 150 -7.01 4.14 17.85
CA TYR A 150 -8.37 4.52 17.48
C TYR A 150 -8.70 5.93 17.92
N CYS A 151 -9.34 6.69 17.02
CA CYS A 151 -10.12 7.85 17.42
C CYS A 151 -11.44 7.39 18.07
N PRO A 152 -12.03 8.18 18.97
CA PRO A 152 -13.37 7.90 19.48
C PRO A 152 -14.38 7.74 18.33
N LEU A 153 -15.18 6.69 18.37
CA LEU A 153 -16.30 6.50 17.46
C LEU A 153 -17.50 7.24 18.02
N ILE A 154 -17.97 8.24 17.30
CA ILE A 154 -19.14 9.00 17.67
C ILE A 154 -20.28 8.59 16.73
N ILE A 155 -21.36 8.06 17.29
CA ILE A 155 -22.58 7.75 16.58
C ILE A 155 -23.63 8.70 17.07
N ASP A 156 -23.92 9.71 16.24
CA ASP A 156 -24.96 10.71 16.54
C ASP A 156 -26.31 10.16 16.12
N SER A 157 -27.19 10.10 17.08
CA SER A 157 -28.60 9.75 16.88
C SER A 157 -28.84 8.53 16.01
N PRO A 158 -28.54 7.32 16.48
CA PRO A 158 -28.81 6.09 15.72
C PRO A 158 -30.29 5.95 15.32
N ASN A 159 -31.13 6.84 15.80
CA ASN A 159 -32.59 6.86 15.63
C ASN A 159 -33.10 7.89 14.61
N GLN A 160 -32.24 8.74 14.01
CA GLN A 160 -32.70 9.93 13.29
C GLN A 160 -33.19 9.74 11.86
N GLN A 161 -32.97 8.64 11.18
CA GLN A 161 -33.30 8.56 9.74
C GLN A 161 -34.41 7.57 9.43
N ALA A 162 -35.61 7.78 9.98
CA ALA A 162 -36.79 6.95 9.69
C ALA A 162 -36.52 5.45 9.80
N GLN A 163 -35.65 5.04 10.73
CA GLN A 163 -35.46 3.65 11.07
C GLN A 163 -36.68 3.19 11.82
N ASP A 164 -37.25 2.10 11.38
CA ASP A 164 -38.33 1.47 12.10
C ASP A 164 -37.88 1.19 13.52
N ALA A 165 -38.65 1.59 14.52
CA ALA A 165 -38.34 1.40 15.94
C ALA A 165 -38.00 -0.06 16.29
N GLU A 166 -38.43 -0.96 15.45
CA GLU A 166 -38.18 -2.39 15.48
C GLU A 166 -36.69 -2.78 15.36
N HIS A 167 -35.87 -2.02 14.61
CA HIS A 167 -34.45 -2.33 14.38
C HIS A 167 -33.47 -1.66 15.35
N ILE A 168 -33.93 -0.76 16.21
CA ILE A 168 -33.06 -0.04 17.17
C ILE A 168 -32.34 -0.99 18.13
N PRO A 169 -33.03 -1.97 18.76
CA PRO A 169 -32.38 -2.92 19.66
C PRO A 169 -31.28 -3.75 18.97
N GLU A 170 -31.51 -4.14 17.72
CA GLU A 170 -30.55 -4.89 16.91
C GLU A 170 -29.30 -4.05 16.61
N ILE A 171 -29.48 -2.78 16.25
CA ILE A 171 -28.38 -1.84 16.00
C ILE A 171 -27.55 -1.63 17.26
N LEU A 172 -28.17 -1.39 18.41
CA LEU A 172 -27.47 -1.19 19.68
C LEU A 172 -26.70 -2.46 20.11
N THR A 173 -27.30 -3.60 19.93
CA THR A 173 -26.66 -4.90 20.20
C THR A 173 -25.46 -5.09 19.26
N PHE A 174 -25.64 -4.86 17.99
CA PHE A 174 -24.56 -4.94 16.99
C PHE A 174 -23.38 -4.02 17.35
N ILE A 175 -23.64 -2.77 17.67
CA ILE A 175 -22.62 -1.79 18.06
C ILE A 175 -21.84 -2.28 19.27
N LYS A 176 -22.52 -2.73 20.32
CA LYS A 176 -21.93 -3.22 21.55
C LYS A 176 -21.05 -4.46 21.34
N GLU A 177 -21.50 -5.39 20.52
CA GLU A 177 -20.80 -6.66 20.30
C GLU A 177 -19.60 -6.53 19.34
N ASN A 178 -19.64 -5.55 18.43
CA ASN A 178 -18.63 -5.42 17.39
C ASN A 178 -17.71 -4.19 17.59
N GLN A 179 -17.82 -3.48 18.71
CA GLN A 179 -16.90 -2.43 19.08
C GLN A 179 -15.47 -2.99 19.28
N PRO A 180 -14.42 -2.43 18.67
CA PRO A 180 -13.04 -2.82 18.92
C PRO A 180 -12.65 -2.61 20.40
N ASN A 181 -11.95 -3.56 21.00
CA ASN A 181 -11.65 -3.60 22.45
C ASN A 181 -10.91 -2.35 22.99
N GLU A 182 -10.18 -1.63 22.16
CA GLU A 182 -9.41 -0.44 22.55
C GLU A 182 -10.01 0.86 22.03
N SER A 183 -11.26 0.84 21.56
CA SER A 183 -11.95 2.02 21.04
C SER A 183 -12.87 2.64 22.05
N GLN A 184 -12.95 3.97 22.05
CA GLN A 184 -13.97 4.71 22.79
C GLN A 184 -15.21 4.89 21.89
N LEU A 185 -16.38 4.50 22.40
CA LEU A 185 -17.67 4.67 21.73
C LEU A 185 -18.47 5.75 22.47
N ILE A 186 -18.98 6.72 21.72
CA ILE A 186 -19.88 7.75 22.21
C ILE A 186 -21.18 7.63 21.41
N LEU A 187 -22.27 7.32 22.09
CA LEU A 187 -23.64 7.31 21.53
C LEU A 187 -24.37 8.55 22.01
N TRP A 188 -24.98 9.26 21.10
CA TRP A 188 -25.77 10.47 21.37
C TRP A 188 -27.19 10.33 20.89
#